data_a6cbaa1918b99f26b20a83c074783d00
#
_entry.id   a6cbaa1918b99f26b20a83c074783d00
#
_cell.length_a   1.000
_cell.length_b   1.000
_cell.length_c   1.000
_cell.angle_alpha   90.00
_cell.angle_beta   90.00
_cell.angle_gamma   90.00
#
_symmetry.space_group_name_H-M   'P 1'
#
loop_
_entity.id
_entity.type
_entity.pdbx_description
1 polymer ?
#
loop_
_entity_poly.entity_id
_entity_poly.type
_entity_poly.pdbx_seq_one_letter_code
_entity_poly.pdbx_strand_id
1 'polypeptide(L)'
;MIYLLTCGRTEAQSVNDLSPKPELTPQQVVEYQLLVLQRNDQPTPDAGIEKAFRFASPSNKKNTGPIAHFISMVHSAGYAPLLNAKESTVIRAQMEDDQAKILTRVVSTGGSEMFYLFLLSRQSEGENMNCWMTDGVIGLQPEDDGQPKVEI
;
A
#
# COMPACT_ATOMS: atom_id res chain seq x y z
N MET A 1 27.44 24.49 -26.97
CA MET A 1 26.75 24.62 -25.67
C MET A 1 25.87 23.39 -25.47
N ILE A 2 26.26 22.55 -24.56
CA ILE A 2 25.60 21.26 -24.36
C ILE A 2 24.81 21.35 -23.07
N TYR A 3 23.49 21.18 -23.17
CA TYR A 3 22.62 21.09 -22.02
C TYR A 3 22.40 19.63 -21.70
N LEU A 4 23.01 19.17 -20.67
CA LEU A 4 22.73 17.84 -20.13
C LEU A 4 21.52 17.95 -19.21
N LEU A 5 20.39 17.60 -19.78
CA LEU A 5 19.17 17.43 -19.02
C LEU A 5 19.18 16.06 -18.36
N THR A 6 19.60 16.03 -17.11
CA THR A 6 19.54 14.82 -16.30
C THR A 6 18.38 14.89 -15.34
N CYS A 7 17.20 15.18 -15.84
CA CYS A 7 16.03 15.32 -14.97
C CYS A 7 15.26 14.04 -14.68
N GLY A 8 15.57 12.94 -15.36
CA GLY A 8 14.71 11.75 -15.27
C GLY A 8 14.93 10.83 -14.07
N ARG A 9 16.02 10.98 -13.34
CA ARG A 9 16.36 10.04 -12.27
C ARG A 9 15.93 10.48 -10.87
N THR A 10 15.77 11.77 -10.67
CA THR A 10 15.47 12.30 -9.34
C THR A 10 14.02 12.12 -8.94
N GLU A 11 13.10 12.16 -9.91
CA GLU A 11 11.68 12.01 -9.65
C GLU A 11 11.30 10.57 -9.30
N ALA A 12 11.89 9.58 -9.99
CA ALA A 12 11.62 8.18 -9.71
C ALA A 12 12.13 7.75 -8.34
N GLN A 13 13.22 8.33 -7.85
CA GLN A 13 13.75 8.04 -6.53
C GLN A 13 12.93 8.71 -5.42
N SER A 14 12.40 9.90 -5.66
CA SER A 14 11.58 10.60 -4.67
C SER A 14 10.22 9.94 -4.47
N VAL A 15 9.64 9.33 -5.51
CA VAL A 15 8.39 8.57 -5.40
C VAL A 15 8.55 7.34 -4.52
N ASN A 16 9.72 6.70 -4.55
CA ASN A 16 10.00 5.49 -3.76
C ASN A 16 10.34 5.77 -2.31
N ASP A 17 10.32 7.03 -1.88
CA ASP A 17 10.74 7.40 -0.53
C ASP A 17 9.73 8.33 0.17
N LEU A 18 8.45 8.10 -0.09
CA LEU A 18 7.39 8.89 0.54
C LEU A 18 7.23 8.51 2.02
N SER A 19 6.87 9.51 2.80
CA SER A 19 6.47 9.37 4.20
C SER A 19 5.06 9.94 4.37
N PRO A 20 4.33 9.55 5.43
CA PRO A 20 3.03 10.14 5.69
C PRO A 20 3.11 11.67 5.75
N LYS A 21 2.19 12.32 5.04
CA LYS A 21 2.03 13.77 5.06
C LYS A 21 0.58 14.14 4.74
N PRO A 22 0.07 15.27 5.27
CA PRO A 22 -1.35 15.61 5.13
C PRO A 22 -1.82 15.79 3.69
N GLU A 23 -0.92 16.11 2.77
CA GLU A 23 -1.24 16.37 1.36
C GLU A 23 -1.59 15.10 0.58
N LEU A 24 -1.21 13.93 1.09
CA LEU A 24 -1.51 12.67 0.42
C LEU A 24 -2.96 12.26 0.64
N THR A 25 -3.68 11.99 -0.45
CA THR A 25 -5.03 11.40 -0.36
C THR A 25 -4.94 9.93 0.03
N PRO A 26 -6.04 9.34 0.55
CA PRO A 26 -6.03 7.91 0.86
C PRO A 26 -5.71 7.05 -0.36
N GLN A 27 -6.21 7.42 -1.55
CA GLN A 27 -5.88 6.68 -2.77
C GLN A 27 -4.38 6.74 -3.07
N GLN A 28 -3.76 7.91 -2.93
CA GLN A 28 -2.31 8.06 -3.14
C GLN A 28 -1.50 7.24 -2.15
N VAL A 29 -1.94 7.15 -0.90
CA VAL A 29 -1.29 6.31 0.11
C VAL A 29 -1.32 4.85 -0.32
N VAL A 30 -2.48 4.35 -0.75
CA VAL A 30 -2.61 2.96 -1.19
C VAL A 30 -1.81 2.70 -2.46
N GLU A 31 -1.86 3.60 -3.43
CA GLU A 31 -1.07 3.47 -4.65
C GLU A 31 0.42 3.38 -4.35
N TYR A 32 0.91 4.19 -3.41
CA TYR A 32 2.30 4.12 -2.99
C TYR A 32 2.62 2.79 -2.31
N GLN A 33 1.76 2.33 -1.38
CA GLN A 33 1.96 1.05 -0.72
C GLN A 33 1.99 -0.11 -1.71
N LEU A 34 1.08 -0.11 -2.69
CA LEU A 34 1.08 -1.12 -3.74
C LEU A 34 2.37 -1.08 -4.56
N LEU A 35 2.83 0.11 -4.90
CA LEU A 35 4.04 0.28 -5.70
C LEU A 35 5.28 -0.25 -4.99
N VAL A 36 5.46 0.07 -3.71
CA VAL A 36 6.65 -0.39 -2.98
C VAL A 36 6.59 -1.89 -2.69
N LEU A 37 5.40 -2.45 -2.46
CA LEU A 37 5.23 -3.89 -2.31
C LEU A 37 5.48 -4.62 -3.63
N GLN A 38 5.10 -4.03 -4.76
CA GLN A 38 5.37 -4.58 -6.08
C GLN A 38 6.87 -4.62 -6.39
N ARG A 39 7.64 -3.76 -5.75
CA ARG A 39 9.10 -3.70 -5.86
C ARG A 39 9.74 -4.03 -4.51
N ASN A 40 9.25 -5.08 -3.89
CA ASN A 40 9.56 -5.37 -2.47
C ASN A 40 11.06 -5.49 -2.20
N ASP A 41 11.81 -6.09 -3.10
CA ASP A 41 13.22 -6.40 -2.86
C ASP A 41 14.19 -5.39 -3.49
N GLN A 42 13.72 -4.17 -3.68
CA GLN A 42 14.52 -3.08 -4.24
C GLN A 42 14.52 -1.89 -3.28
N PRO A 43 15.69 -1.39 -2.89
CA PRO A 43 17.05 -1.82 -3.27
C PRO A 43 17.56 -3.04 -2.50
N THR A 44 16.91 -3.43 -1.43
CA THR A 44 17.30 -4.55 -0.56
C THR A 44 16.10 -5.44 -0.27
N PRO A 45 16.33 -6.70 0.16
CA PRO A 45 15.21 -7.59 0.51
C PRO A 45 14.27 -6.95 1.53
N ASP A 46 12.96 -7.04 1.24
CA ASP A 46 11.88 -6.52 2.07
C ASP A 46 11.86 -4.99 2.28
N ALA A 47 12.63 -4.24 1.49
CA ALA A 47 12.59 -2.78 1.55
C ALA A 47 11.19 -2.23 1.28
N GLY A 48 10.42 -2.88 0.38
CA GLY A 48 9.05 -2.47 0.09
C GLY A 48 8.13 -2.62 1.29
N ILE A 49 8.22 -3.73 2.00
CA ILE A 49 7.43 -3.94 3.22
C ILE A 49 7.77 -2.88 4.27
N GLU A 50 9.05 -2.56 4.44
CA GLU A 50 9.48 -1.53 5.39
C GLU A 50 8.89 -0.16 5.03
N LYS A 51 8.88 0.18 3.75
CA LYS A 51 8.31 1.46 3.28
C LYS A 51 6.80 1.48 3.47
N ALA A 52 6.11 0.38 3.17
CA ALA A 52 4.67 0.28 3.38
C ALA A 52 4.31 0.39 4.87
N PHE A 53 5.13 -0.16 5.74
CA PHE A 53 4.92 -0.12 7.20
C PHE A 53 4.89 1.31 7.74
N ARG A 54 5.58 2.23 7.10
CA ARG A 54 5.54 3.65 7.51
C ARG A 54 4.13 4.22 7.47
N PHE A 55 3.29 3.68 6.59
CA PHE A 55 1.90 4.13 6.41
C PHE A 55 0.90 3.34 7.24
N ALA A 56 1.34 2.34 7.99
CA ALA A 56 0.47 1.66 8.95
C ALA A 56 0.14 2.61 10.11
N SER A 57 -1.14 2.70 10.46
CA SER A 57 -1.57 3.57 11.55
C SER A 57 -1.01 3.09 12.90
N PRO A 58 -0.96 3.94 13.92
CA PRO A 58 -0.53 3.50 15.24
C PRO A 58 -1.30 2.30 15.77
N SER A 59 -2.63 2.24 15.54
CA SER A 59 -3.44 1.10 15.96
C SER A 59 -3.07 -0.17 15.19
N ASN A 60 -2.81 -0.04 13.89
CA ASN A 60 -2.36 -1.16 13.06
C ASN A 60 -1.00 -1.68 13.54
N LYS A 61 -0.04 -0.78 13.76
CA LYS A 61 1.29 -1.14 14.27
C LYS A 61 1.22 -1.85 15.61
N LYS A 62 0.31 -1.42 16.47
CA LYS A 62 0.07 -2.05 17.77
C LYS A 62 -0.42 -3.49 17.62
N ASN A 63 -1.29 -3.75 16.63
CA ASN A 63 -1.88 -5.07 16.40
C ASN A 63 -0.94 -6.00 15.62
N THR A 64 -0.14 -5.46 14.71
CA THR A 64 0.75 -6.26 13.87
C THR A 64 2.14 -6.44 14.48
N GLY A 65 2.42 -5.77 15.60
CA GLY A 65 3.69 -5.88 16.31
C GLY A 65 4.84 -5.13 15.65
N PRO A 66 6.08 -5.43 16.05
CA PRO A 66 7.24 -4.76 15.47
C PRO A 66 7.43 -5.12 14.00
N ILE A 67 8.29 -4.37 13.32
CA ILE A 67 8.53 -4.53 11.87
C ILE A 67 8.87 -5.98 11.48
N ALA A 68 9.62 -6.69 12.28
CA ALA A 68 9.96 -8.09 11.99
C ALA A 68 8.71 -8.98 11.91
N HIS A 69 7.76 -8.76 12.80
CA HIS A 69 6.49 -9.49 12.79
C HIS A 69 5.63 -9.08 11.59
N PHE A 70 5.60 -7.80 11.28
CA PHE A 70 4.89 -7.28 10.10
C PHE A 70 5.45 -7.90 8.80
N ILE A 71 6.77 -7.96 8.66
CA ILE A 71 7.41 -8.60 7.52
C ILE A 71 6.97 -10.07 7.41
N SER A 72 7.02 -10.80 8.52
CA SER A 72 6.59 -12.20 8.54
C SER A 72 5.13 -12.36 8.12
N MET A 73 4.27 -11.48 8.60
CA MET A 73 2.84 -11.48 8.27
C MET A 73 2.61 -11.24 6.77
N VAL A 74 3.33 -10.28 6.17
CA VAL A 74 3.16 -9.98 4.74
C VAL A 74 3.65 -11.13 3.86
N HIS A 75 4.63 -11.91 4.32
CA HIS A 75 5.06 -13.10 3.61
C HIS A 75 4.10 -14.30 3.76
N SER A 76 3.09 -14.20 4.61
CA SER A 76 2.10 -15.25 4.75
C SER A 76 1.23 -15.39 3.49
N ALA A 77 0.58 -16.54 3.32
CA ALA A 77 -0.16 -16.87 2.11
C ALA A 77 -1.23 -15.84 1.74
N GLY A 78 -1.85 -15.20 2.75
CA GLY A 78 -2.91 -14.21 2.51
C GLY A 78 -2.42 -12.90 1.91
N TYR A 79 -1.18 -12.50 2.17
CA TYR A 79 -0.63 -11.22 1.73
C TYR A 79 0.51 -11.34 0.72
N ALA A 80 1.13 -12.51 0.62
CA ALA A 80 2.24 -12.74 -0.32
C ALA A 80 1.94 -12.34 -1.77
N PRO A 81 0.72 -12.48 -2.28
CA PRO A 81 0.41 -12.03 -3.65
C PRO A 81 0.70 -10.56 -3.92
N LEU A 82 0.73 -9.71 -2.89
CA LEU A 82 1.09 -8.29 -3.03
C LEU A 82 2.56 -8.08 -3.37
N LEU A 83 3.41 -9.05 -2.99
CA LEU A 83 4.86 -8.90 -3.14
C LEU A 83 5.29 -9.19 -4.56
N ASN A 84 6.01 -8.25 -5.16
CA ASN A 84 6.55 -8.37 -6.51
C ASN A 84 5.49 -8.68 -7.56
N ALA A 85 4.25 -8.22 -7.35
CA ALA A 85 3.11 -8.50 -8.20
C ALA A 85 3.35 -8.02 -9.64
N LYS A 86 2.74 -8.73 -10.60
CA LYS A 86 2.78 -8.32 -12.01
C LYS A 86 1.98 -7.05 -12.25
N GLU A 87 0.82 -6.94 -11.59
CA GLU A 87 -0.06 -5.78 -11.69
C GLU A 87 -0.65 -5.46 -10.32
N SER A 88 -0.81 -4.19 -10.04
CA SER A 88 -1.50 -3.68 -8.86
C SER A 88 -2.24 -2.41 -9.23
N THR A 89 -3.55 -2.37 -9.00
CA THR A 89 -4.40 -1.28 -9.45
C THR A 89 -5.48 -0.97 -8.42
N VAL A 90 -5.71 0.31 -8.17
CA VAL A 90 -6.89 0.75 -7.42
C VAL A 90 -8.09 0.70 -8.36
N ILE A 91 -9.16 -0.01 -7.97
CA ILE A 91 -10.37 -0.15 -8.78
C ILE A 91 -11.57 0.61 -8.22
N ARG A 92 -11.56 0.94 -6.93
CA ARG A 92 -12.63 1.74 -6.33
C ARG A 92 -12.10 2.43 -5.07
N ALA A 93 -12.49 3.68 -4.89
CA ALA A 93 -12.14 4.45 -3.69
C ALA A 93 -13.40 5.08 -3.14
N GLN A 94 -13.64 4.93 -1.85
CA GLN A 94 -14.73 5.58 -1.13
C GLN A 94 -14.20 6.26 0.11
N MET A 95 -14.60 7.51 0.29
CA MET A 95 -14.16 8.31 1.42
C MET A 95 -15.40 8.87 2.14
N GLU A 96 -15.42 8.73 3.46
CA GLU A 96 -16.49 9.24 4.30
C GLU A 96 -15.87 9.82 5.56
N ASP A 97 -15.94 11.15 5.69
CA ASP A 97 -15.31 11.90 6.78
C ASP A 97 -13.80 11.58 6.89
N ASP A 98 -13.36 11.04 8.01
CA ASP A 98 -11.96 10.71 8.26
C ASP A 98 -11.64 9.23 8.03
N GLN A 99 -12.49 8.53 7.28
CA GLN A 99 -12.30 7.13 6.92
C GLN A 99 -12.34 6.92 5.42
N ALA A 100 -11.59 5.94 4.94
CA ALA A 100 -11.58 5.59 3.53
C ALA A 100 -11.48 4.08 3.35
N LYS A 101 -12.10 3.61 2.27
CA LYS A 101 -12.03 2.22 1.82
C LYS A 101 -11.53 2.22 0.38
N ILE A 102 -10.44 1.54 0.13
CA ILE A 102 -9.82 1.50 -1.19
C ILE A 102 -9.74 0.04 -1.63
N LEU A 103 -10.48 -0.29 -2.68
CA LEU A 103 -10.50 -1.63 -3.25
C LEU A 103 -9.44 -1.72 -4.34
N THR A 104 -8.63 -2.76 -4.28
CA THR A 104 -7.52 -2.96 -5.20
C THR A 104 -7.59 -4.33 -5.84
N ARG A 105 -7.04 -4.41 -7.05
CA ARG A 105 -6.84 -5.66 -7.78
C ARG A 105 -5.35 -5.91 -7.93
N VAL A 106 -4.93 -7.12 -7.65
CA VAL A 106 -3.53 -7.52 -7.71
C VAL A 106 -3.41 -8.81 -8.51
N VAL A 107 -2.46 -8.85 -9.44
CA VAL A 107 -2.09 -10.07 -10.15
C VAL A 107 -0.72 -10.50 -9.63
N SER A 108 -0.66 -11.66 -9.01
CA SER A 108 0.56 -12.16 -8.37
C SER A 108 1.62 -12.58 -9.40
N THR A 109 2.83 -12.87 -8.94
CA THR A 109 3.92 -13.38 -9.80
C THR A 109 3.50 -14.64 -10.57
N GLY A 110 2.65 -15.47 -9.98
CA GLY A 110 2.14 -16.68 -10.61
C GLY A 110 0.95 -16.46 -11.54
N GLY A 111 0.46 -15.21 -11.66
CA GLY A 111 -0.67 -14.87 -12.52
C GLY A 111 -2.03 -15.00 -11.85
N SER A 112 -2.10 -15.28 -10.54
CA SER A 112 -3.36 -15.37 -9.80
C SER A 112 -3.89 -13.97 -9.48
N GLU A 113 -5.19 -13.79 -9.67
CA GLU A 113 -5.87 -12.54 -9.36
C GLU A 113 -6.39 -12.55 -7.92
N MET A 114 -6.10 -11.48 -7.19
CA MET A 114 -6.58 -11.27 -5.83
C MET A 114 -7.09 -9.84 -5.68
N PHE A 115 -8.03 -9.68 -4.75
CA PHE A 115 -8.54 -8.36 -4.39
C PHE A 115 -8.19 -8.07 -2.94
N TYR A 116 -7.83 -6.82 -2.66
CA TYR A 116 -7.53 -6.37 -1.29
C TYR A 116 -8.30 -5.09 -1.01
N LEU A 117 -8.93 -5.05 0.15
CA LEU A 117 -9.59 -3.86 0.64
C LEU A 117 -8.70 -3.21 1.69
N PHE A 118 -8.24 -2.00 1.39
CA PHE A 118 -7.47 -1.18 2.31
C PHE A 118 -8.42 -0.30 3.11
N LEU A 119 -8.30 -0.36 4.42
CA LEU A 119 -9.06 0.48 5.35
C LEU A 119 -8.11 1.54 5.89
N LEU A 120 -8.46 2.81 5.70
CA LEU A 120 -7.63 3.93 6.12
C LEU A 120 -8.42 4.88 7.02
N SER A 121 -7.69 5.58 7.88
CA SER A 121 -8.23 6.70 8.64
C SER A 121 -7.26 7.87 8.62
N ARG A 122 -7.83 9.08 8.73
CA ARG A 122 -7.03 10.29 8.89
C ARG A 122 -6.75 10.47 10.37
N GLN A 123 -5.48 10.58 10.71
CA GLN A 123 -5.06 10.64 12.12
C GLN A 123 -5.48 11.95 12.77
N SER A 124 -6.04 11.87 13.97
CA SER A 124 -6.51 13.03 14.72
C SER A 124 -5.49 13.56 15.73
N GLU A 125 -4.39 12.82 15.93
CA GLU A 125 -3.39 13.18 16.93
C GLU A 125 -2.03 12.58 16.58
N GLY A 126 -1.01 12.98 17.31
CA GLY A 126 0.32 12.40 17.23
C GLY A 126 1.16 13.00 16.10
N GLU A 127 2.28 12.34 15.85
CA GLU A 127 3.28 12.79 14.88
C GLU A 127 2.72 12.90 13.46
N ASN A 128 1.79 12.01 13.11
CA ASN A 128 1.21 11.98 11.77
C ASN A 128 -0.22 12.55 11.74
N MET A 129 -0.46 13.57 12.56
CA MET A 129 -1.78 14.22 12.59
C MET A 129 -2.17 14.73 11.20
N ASN A 130 -3.43 14.53 10.82
CA ASN A 130 -4.01 14.86 9.53
C ASN A 130 -3.50 14.02 8.34
N CYS A 131 -2.69 13.01 8.60
CA CYS A 131 -2.22 12.08 7.55
C CYS A 131 -3.15 10.89 7.43
N TRP A 132 -3.41 10.47 6.20
CA TRP A 132 -4.10 9.22 5.93
C TRP A 132 -3.15 8.06 6.16
N MET A 133 -3.56 7.10 6.98
CA MET A 133 -2.77 5.91 7.29
C MET A 133 -3.63 4.66 7.23
N THR A 134 -3.01 3.53 6.97
CA THR A 134 -3.69 2.25 6.79
C THR A 134 -3.95 1.59 8.13
N ASP A 135 -5.22 1.33 8.43
CA ASP A 135 -5.65 0.63 9.63
C ASP A 135 -5.65 -0.89 9.46
N GLY A 136 -5.87 -1.35 8.25
CA GLY A 136 -5.89 -2.77 7.93
C GLY A 136 -6.03 -3.04 6.46
N VAL A 137 -5.72 -4.27 6.06
CA VAL A 137 -5.85 -4.75 4.70
C VAL A 137 -6.52 -6.11 4.74
N ILE A 138 -7.61 -6.26 3.99
CA ILE A 138 -8.41 -7.49 3.95
C ILE A 138 -8.26 -8.12 2.56
N GLY A 139 -7.78 -9.36 2.52
CA GLY A 139 -7.73 -10.13 1.28
C GLY A 139 -9.11 -10.68 0.93
N LEU A 140 -9.50 -10.55 -0.33
CA LEU A 140 -10.79 -10.98 -0.84
C LEU A 140 -10.57 -11.92 -2.02
N GLN A 141 -11.26 -13.06 -2.01
CA GLN A 141 -11.26 -13.98 -3.15
C GLN A 141 -12.27 -13.49 -4.19
N PRO A 142 -11.98 -13.63 -5.50
CA PRO A 142 -13.00 -13.36 -6.51
C PRO A 142 -14.16 -14.37 -6.34
N GLU A 143 -15.38 -13.86 -6.49
CA GLU A 143 -16.59 -14.69 -6.52
C GLU A 143 -16.73 -15.35 -7.90
N ASP A 144 -17.75 -16.22 -8.06
CA ASP A 144 -17.98 -16.93 -9.32
C ASP A 144 -18.15 -16.02 -10.53
N ASP A 145 -18.57 -14.77 -10.31
CA ASP A 145 -18.70 -13.76 -11.37
C ASP A 145 -17.41 -12.96 -11.60
N GLY A 146 -16.33 -13.32 -10.91
CA GLY A 146 -15.05 -12.62 -11.02
C GLY A 146 -14.97 -11.28 -10.28
N GLN A 147 -15.99 -10.94 -9.50
CA GLN A 147 -16.03 -9.69 -8.74
C GLN A 147 -16.10 -9.98 -7.24
N PRO A 148 -15.38 -9.22 -6.41
CA PRO A 148 -15.49 -9.37 -4.97
C PRO A 148 -16.81 -8.80 -4.46
N LYS A 149 -17.47 -9.52 -3.56
CA LYS A 149 -18.64 -9.00 -2.87
C LYS A 149 -18.19 -8.12 -1.70
N VAL A 150 -18.11 -6.86 -1.98
CA VAL A 150 -17.79 -5.85 -0.96
C VAL A 150 -18.76 -4.70 -1.12
N GLU A 151 -19.48 -4.41 -0.06
CA GLU A 151 -20.23 -3.16 0.04
C GLU A 151 -19.28 -2.08 0.53
N ILE A 152 -18.94 -1.16 -0.35
CA ILE A 152 -18.19 0.04 0.03
C ILE A 152 -18.93 1.29 -0.39
#